data_350915988444cd142a438bfb2c0fd84d
#
_entry.id   350915988444cd142a438bfb2c0fd84d
#
_cell.length_a   1.000
_cell.length_b   1.000
_cell.length_c   1.000
_cell.angle_alpha   90.00
_cell.angle_beta   90.00
_cell.angle_gamma   90.00
#
_symmetry.space_group_name_H-M   'P 1'
#
loop_
_entity.id
_entity.type
_entity.pdbx_description
1 polymer ?
#
loop_
_entity_poly.entity_id
_entity_poly.type
_entity_poly.pdbx_seq_one_letter_code
_entity_poly.pdbx_strand_id
1 'polypeptide(L)'
;MKISTMKDLLDATVLCGEDQIGRHVYSACGSDMMSDVLAYVKDQAVLLTGLVNAQVIRTAEMMDMICIVFVRSKQPTDEMIELARESGIVLMSTNKRMYEACGILYNNGLVGNQVKNG
;
A
#
# COMPACT_ATOMS: atom_id res chain seq x y z
N MET A 1 6.65 7.94 -6.63
CA MET A 1 5.93 7.14 -7.63
C MET A 1 4.44 7.37 -7.49
N LYS A 2 3.75 7.58 -8.60
CA LYS A 2 2.29 7.71 -8.56
C LYS A 2 1.63 6.37 -8.28
N ILE A 3 0.51 6.39 -7.57
CA ILE A 3 -0.27 5.18 -7.31
C ILE A 3 -0.72 4.54 -8.63
N SER A 4 -1.10 5.36 -9.62
CA SER A 4 -1.47 4.83 -10.95
C SER A 4 -0.32 4.09 -11.62
N THR A 5 0.91 4.54 -11.42
CA THR A 5 2.08 3.84 -11.94
C THR A 5 2.27 2.49 -11.24
N MET A 6 2.10 2.44 -9.92
CA MET A 6 2.14 1.18 -9.18
C MET A 6 1.08 0.20 -9.68
N LYS A 7 -0.13 0.72 -9.91
CA LYS A 7 -1.23 -0.08 -10.42
C LYS A 7 -0.83 -0.78 -11.72
N ASP A 8 -0.24 -0.05 -12.63
CA ASP A 8 0.17 -0.61 -13.92
C ASP A 8 1.32 -1.60 -13.77
N LEU A 9 2.33 -1.26 -12.97
CA LEU A 9 3.48 -2.14 -12.74
C LEU A 9 3.11 -3.47 -12.10
N LEU A 10 2.16 -3.44 -11.19
CA LEU A 10 1.73 -4.63 -10.45
C LEU A 10 0.54 -5.34 -11.08
N ASP A 11 0.02 -4.79 -12.19
CA ASP A 11 -1.20 -5.29 -12.81
C ASP A 11 -2.31 -5.41 -11.74
N ALA A 12 -2.46 -4.36 -10.97
CA ALA A 12 -3.36 -4.35 -9.82
C ALA A 12 -4.73 -3.80 -10.18
N THR A 13 -5.72 -4.20 -9.38
CA THR A 13 -7.08 -3.70 -9.49
C THR A 13 -7.33 -2.71 -8.35
N VAL A 14 -7.88 -1.55 -8.66
CA VAL A 14 -8.25 -0.56 -7.64
C VAL A 14 -9.59 -0.97 -7.03
N LEU A 15 -9.62 -1.06 -5.70
CA LEU A 15 -10.82 -1.48 -4.96
C LEU A 15 -11.55 -0.31 -4.34
N CYS A 16 -10.85 0.76 -4.00
CA CYS A 16 -11.45 2.03 -3.60
C CYS A 16 -10.42 3.14 -3.73
N GLY A 17 -10.90 4.40 -3.81
CA GLY A 17 -10.02 5.54 -3.94
C GLY A 17 -9.62 5.84 -5.37
N GLU A 18 -10.46 5.48 -6.34
CA GLU A 18 -10.16 5.65 -7.77
C GLU A 18 -9.84 7.10 -8.12
N ASP A 19 -10.42 8.05 -7.42
CA ASP A 19 -10.20 9.49 -7.64
C ASP A 19 -8.86 9.97 -7.06
N GLN A 20 -8.13 9.10 -6.36
CA GLN A 20 -6.88 9.48 -5.69
C GLN A 20 -5.65 8.78 -6.25
N ILE A 21 -5.77 8.02 -7.33
CA ILE A 21 -4.64 7.26 -7.87
C ILE A 21 -3.57 8.14 -8.51
N GLY A 22 -3.84 9.44 -8.66
CA GLY A 22 -2.84 10.41 -9.12
C GLY A 22 -1.89 10.86 -8.02
N ARG A 23 -2.13 10.50 -6.76
CA ARG A 23 -1.26 10.87 -5.65
C ARG A 23 0.05 10.08 -5.72
N HIS A 24 1.07 10.65 -5.08
CA HIS A 24 2.41 10.03 -5.05
C HIS A 24 2.67 9.36 -3.72
N VAL A 25 3.36 8.22 -3.77
CA VAL A 25 3.98 7.61 -2.59
C VAL A 25 5.48 7.79 -2.69
N TYR A 26 6.13 7.93 -1.55
CA TYR A 26 7.58 8.22 -1.49
C TYR A 26 8.37 7.10 -0.84
N SER A 27 7.70 6.16 -0.21
CA SER A 27 8.34 5.00 0.39
C SER A 27 7.38 3.81 0.36
N ALA A 28 7.90 2.64 0.71
CA ALA A 28 7.11 1.42 0.71
C ALA A 28 7.50 0.54 1.89
N CYS A 29 6.54 -0.24 2.36
CA CYS A 29 6.75 -1.23 3.38
C CYS A 29 6.01 -2.50 2.98
N GLY A 30 6.72 -3.62 2.92
CA GLY A 30 6.11 -4.93 2.65
C GLY A 30 6.15 -5.76 3.92
N SER A 31 5.02 -5.98 4.55
CA SER A 31 4.97 -6.75 5.79
C SER A 31 3.56 -7.23 6.09
N ASP A 32 3.47 -8.41 6.72
CA ASP A 32 2.23 -8.92 7.31
C ASP A 32 2.19 -8.67 8.82
N MET A 33 3.24 -8.05 9.38
CA MET A 33 3.33 -7.77 10.81
C MET A 33 3.14 -6.27 11.07
N MET A 34 2.01 -5.92 11.65
CA MET A 34 1.71 -4.51 11.87
C MET A 34 2.66 -3.83 12.87
N SER A 35 3.25 -4.59 13.78
CA SER A 35 4.28 -4.04 14.67
C SER A 35 5.50 -3.54 13.90
N ASP A 36 5.87 -4.22 12.82
CA ASP A 36 6.97 -3.76 11.97
C ASP A 36 6.58 -2.49 11.22
N VAL A 37 5.34 -2.43 10.75
CA VAL A 37 4.84 -1.24 10.06
C VAL A 37 4.91 -0.03 10.99
N LEU A 38 4.45 -0.19 12.23
CA LEU A 38 4.48 0.89 13.22
C LEU A 38 5.90 1.35 13.55
N ALA A 39 6.87 0.42 13.48
CA ALA A 39 8.25 0.73 13.87
C ALA A 39 9.05 1.43 12.76
N TYR A 40 8.75 1.15 11.49
CA TYR A 40 9.67 1.52 10.41
C TYR A 40 9.09 2.37 9.31
N VAL A 41 7.78 2.55 9.25
CA VAL A 41 7.16 3.25 8.12
C VAL A 41 7.34 4.74 8.24
N LYS A 42 7.57 5.38 7.08
CA LYS A 42 7.61 6.83 6.92
C LYS A 42 6.32 7.32 6.27
N ASP A 43 6.11 8.62 6.31
CA ASP A 43 4.94 9.27 5.75
C ASP A 43 4.71 8.94 4.28
N GLN A 44 3.46 8.90 3.88
CA GLN A 44 3.05 8.77 2.49
C GLN A 44 3.62 7.51 1.84
N ALA A 45 3.67 6.44 2.61
CA ALA A 45 4.13 5.15 2.13
C ALA A 45 2.98 4.32 1.57
N VAL A 46 3.33 3.34 0.75
CA VAL A 46 2.42 2.26 0.39
C VAL A 46 2.74 1.05 1.25
N LEU A 47 1.71 0.38 1.73
CA LEU A 47 1.84 -0.89 2.44
C LEU A 47 1.48 -2.02 1.49
N LEU A 48 2.42 -2.98 1.32
CA LEU A 48 2.13 -4.23 0.61
C LEU A 48 1.97 -5.31 1.67
N THR A 49 0.84 -6.01 1.66
CA THR A 49 0.54 -6.98 2.71
C THR A 49 -0.40 -8.07 2.19
N GLY A 50 -0.29 -9.25 2.77
CA GLY A 50 -1.25 -10.32 2.56
C GLY A 50 -2.21 -10.46 3.74
N LEU A 51 -2.07 -9.62 4.76
CA LEU A 51 -2.93 -9.66 5.94
C LEU A 51 -4.25 -8.96 5.66
N VAL A 52 -5.37 -9.64 5.91
CA VAL A 52 -6.71 -9.13 5.63
C VAL A 52 -7.48 -9.04 6.92
N ASN A 53 -7.42 -7.88 7.57
CA ASN A 53 -8.28 -7.56 8.73
C ASN A 53 -8.33 -6.03 8.90
N ALA A 54 -9.26 -5.56 9.72
CA ALA A 54 -9.46 -4.12 9.92
C ALA A 54 -8.25 -3.42 10.56
N GLN A 55 -7.42 -4.17 11.29
CA GLN A 55 -6.23 -3.61 11.92
C GLN A 55 -5.27 -3.03 10.88
N VAL A 56 -5.20 -3.63 9.70
CA VAL A 56 -4.36 -3.14 8.60
C VAL A 56 -4.74 -1.71 8.23
N ILE A 57 -6.04 -1.45 8.10
CA ILE A 57 -6.52 -0.12 7.73
C ILE A 57 -6.22 0.89 8.85
N ARG A 58 -6.46 0.50 10.09
CA ARG A 58 -6.21 1.38 11.25
C ARG A 58 -4.74 1.73 11.40
N THR A 59 -3.88 0.75 11.19
CA THR A 59 -2.43 0.97 11.25
C THR A 59 -1.99 1.93 10.14
N ALA A 60 -2.48 1.71 8.93
CA ALA A 60 -2.15 2.59 7.80
C ALA A 60 -2.62 4.02 8.05
N GLU A 61 -3.82 4.19 8.60
CA GLU A 61 -4.34 5.52 8.93
C GLU A 61 -3.46 6.19 9.98
N MET A 62 -3.11 5.46 11.03
CA MET A 62 -2.26 5.97 12.11
C MET A 62 -0.89 6.43 11.61
N MET A 63 -0.35 5.73 10.62
CA MET A 63 0.97 6.02 10.07
C MET A 63 0.93 6.93 8.84
N ASP A 64 -0.21 7.53 8.56
CA ASP A 64 -0.42 8.43 7.41
C ASP A 64 -0.04 7.78 6.07
N MET A 65 -0.26 6.49 5.96
CA MET A 65 -0.09 5.78 4.70
C MET A 65 -1.28 6.09 3.79
N ILE A 66 -1.03 6.18 2.50
CA ILE A 66 -2.05 6.62 1.56
C ILE A 66 -2.53 5.51 0.63
N CYS A 67 -1.88 4.36 0.65
CA CYS A 67 -2.22 3.27 -0.25
C CYS A 67 -1.86 1.93 0.39
N ILE A 68 -2.72 0.93 0.20
CA ILE A 68 -2.46 -0.45 0.60
C ILE A 68 -2.64 -1.33 -0.62
N VAL A 69 -1.67 -2.21 -0.88
CA VAL A 69 -1.75 -3.20 -1.95
C VAL A 69 -1.80 -4.59 -1.30
N PHE A 70 -2.92 -5.28 -1.49
CA PHE A 70 -3.05 -6.66 -1.03
C PHE A 70 -2.42 -7.58 -2.07
N VAL A 71 -1.48 -8.42 -1.64
CA VAL A 71 -0.75 -9.33 -2.51
C VAL A 71 -1.40 -10.72 -2.52
N ARG A 72 -0.96 -11.58 -3.44
CA ARG A 72 -1.44 -12.96 -3.57
C ARG A 72 -2.94 -13.06 -3.77
N SER A 73 -3.52 -12.12 -4.51
CA SER A 73 -4.96 -12.07 -4.79
C SER A 73 -5.84 -11.98 -3.54
N LYS A 74 -5.29 -11.54 -2.42
CA LYS A 74 -6.09 -11.35 -1.21
C LYS A 74 -7.07 -10.21 -1.41
N GLN A 75 -8.26 -10.38 -0.87
CA GLN A 75 -9.33 -9.39 -1.01
C GLN A 75 -9.72 -8.84 0.35
N PRO A 76 -9.82 -7.53 0.52
CA PRO A 76 -10.30 -6.95 1.77
C PRO A 76 -11.80 -7.22 1.93
N THR A 77 -12.26 -7.14 3.17
CA THR A 77 -13.67 -7.25 3.48
C THR A 77 -14.38 -5.93 3.16
N ASP A 78 -15.72 -5.97 3.09
CA ASP A 78 -16.50 -4.75 2.88
C ASP A 78 -16.26 -3.74 4.00
N GLU A 79 -16.09 -4.21 5.24
CA GLU A 79 -15.78 -3.34 6.37
C GLU A 79 -14.45 -2.61 6.15
N MET A 80 -13.43 -3.32 5.66
CA MET A 80 -12.13 -2.72 5.37
C MET A 80 -12.24 -1.65 4.28
N ILE A 81 -13.02 -1.93 3.25
CA ILE A 81 -13.22 -0.97 2.15
C ILE A 81 -13.88 0.30 2.69
N GLU A 82 -14.90 0.16 3.54
CA GLU A 82 -15.57 1.31 4.14
C GLU A 82 -14.60 2.14 5.01
N LEU A 83 -13.81 1.47 5.85
CA LEU A 83 -12.82 2.16 6.68
C LEU A 83 -11.81 2.91 5.82
N ALA A 84 -11.36 2.29 4.73
CA ALA A 84 -10.39 2.93 3.83
C ALA A 84 -11.00 4.15 3.14
N ARG A 85 -12.26 4.08 2.73
CA ARG A 85 -12.94 5.22 2.12
C ARG A 85 -13.02 6.39 3.09
N GLU A 86 -13.37 6.13 4.34
CA GLU A 86 -13.46 7.15 5.38
C GLU A 86 -12.11 7.80 5.66
N SER A 87 -11.05 7.02 5.57
CA SER A 87 -9.68 7.49 5.86
C SER A 87 -8.96 8.06 4.64
N GLY A 88 -9.55 7.98 3.46
CA GLY A 88 -8.93 8.46 2.24
C GLY A 88 -7.76 7.60 1.77
N ILE A 89 -7.78 6.30 2.06
CA ILE A 89 -6.73 5.37 1.68
C ILE A 89 -7.14 4.61 0.43
N VAL A 90 -6.24 4.55 -0.55
CA VAL A 90 -6.46 3.77 -1.77
C VAL A 90 -6.18 2.31 -1.50
N LEU A 91 -7.10 1.43 -1.85
CA LEU A 91 -6.89 -0.01 -1.76
C LEU A 91 -6.77 -0.61 -3.15
N MET A 92 -5.77 -1.45 -3.34
CA MET A 92 -5.57 -2.21 -4.57
C MET A 92 -5.29 -3.66 -4.23
N SER A 93 -5.52 -4.55 -5.19
CA SER A 93 -5.20 -5.97 -5.08
C SER A 93 -4.41 -6.42 -6.30
N THR A 94 -3.39 -7.23 -6.08
CA THR A 94 -2.59 -7.82 -7.15
C THR A 94 -2.46 -9.32 -6.93
N ASN A 95 -2.33 -10.09 -8.02
CA ASN A 95 -2.08 -11.53 -7.90
C ASN A 95 -0.61 -11.85 -7.64
N LYS A 96 0.27 -10.85 -7.69
CA LYS A 96 1.69 -11.08 -7.46
C LYS A 96 1.94 -11.38 -5.98
N ARG A 97 2.98 -12.17 -5.72
CA ARG A 97 3.39 -12.48 -4.36
C ARG A 97 4.17 -11.31 -3.78
N MET A 98 4.31 -11.30 -2.46
CA MET A 98 4.99 -10.24 -1.73
C MET A 98 6.38 -9.93 -2.28
N TYR A 99 7.20 -10.97 -2.43
CA TYR A 99 8.58 -10.80 -2.89
C TYR A 99 8.63 -10.15 -4.28
N GLU A 100 7.83 -10.68 -5.20
CA GLU A 100 7.79 -10.18 -6.57
C GLU A 100 7.26 -8.74 -6.61
N ALA A 101 6.18 -8.47 -5.91
CA ALA A 101 5.56 -7.14 -5.90
C ALA A 101 6.53 -6.10 -5.34
N CYS A 102 7.17 -6.41 -4.21
CA CYS A 102 8.16 -5.52 -3.62
C CYS A 102 9.34 -5.30 -4.57
N GLY A 103 9.81 -6.37 -5.21
CA GLY A 103 10.93 -6.29 -6.15
C GLY A 103 10.62 -5.41 -7.35
N ILE A 104 9.42 -5.52 -7.89
CA ILE A 104 9.00 -4.70 -9.03
C ILE A 104 9.03 -3.21 -8.65
N LEU A 105 8.45 -2.85 -7.52
CA LEU A 105 8.41 -1.45 -7.11
C LEU A 105 9.81 -0.92 -6.79
N TYR A 106 10.61 -1.70 -6.09
CA TYR A 106 11.98 -1.31 -5.76
C TYR A 106 12.81 -1.10 -7.02
N ASN A 107 12.69 -2.02 -7.97
CA ASN A 107 13.45 -1.95 -9.23
C ASN A 107 13.02 -0.79 -10.12
N ASN A 108 11.85 -0.25 -9.89
CA ASN A 108 11.33 0.91 -10.63
C ASN A 108 11.46 2.22 -9.87
N GLY A 109 12.28 2.24 -8.80
CA GLY A 109 12.66 3.46 -8.13
C GLY A 109 11.98 3.76 -6.81
N LEU A 110 11.03 2.92 -6.39
CA LEU A 110 10.37 3.13 -5.09
C LEU A 110 11.15 2.36 -4.03
N VAL A 111 12.13 3.00 -3.44
CA VAL A 111 12.97 2.38 -2.41
C VAL A 111 12.35 2.59 -1.03
N GLY A 112 12.57 1.63 -0.13
CA GLY A 112 11.85 1.55 1.13
C GLY A 112 12.08 2.70 2.09
N ASN A 113 13.27 3.25 2.14
CA ASN A 113 13.65 4.27 3.13
C ASN A 113 14.19 5.51 2.44
N GLN A 114 13.45 6.02 1.49
CA GLN A 114 13.89 7.17 0.73
C GLN A 114 13.91 8.42 1.59
N VAL A 115 15.07 9.06 1.66
CA VAL A 115 15.22 10.31 2.39
C VAL A 115 14.85 11.44 1.44
N LYS A 116 13.84 12.24 1.81
CA LYS A 116 13.29 13.26 0.92
C LYS A 116 14.27 14.35 0.53
N ASN A 117 15.16 14.67 1.39
CA ASN A 117 16.07 15.80 1.20
C ASN A 117 17.49 15.37 0.84
N GLY A 118 17.62 14.16 0.40
CA GLY A 118 18.93 13.66 0.00
C GLY A 118 19.87 13.50 1.13
#